data_0184c24ba1d0c9a07173648804553cac
#
_entry.id   0184c24ba1d0c9a07173648804553cac
#
_cell.length_a   1.000
_cell.length_b   1.000
_cell.length_c   1.000
_cell.angle_alpha   90.00
_cell.angle_beta   90.00
_cell.angle_gamma   90.00
#
_symmetry.space_group_name_H-M   'P 1'
#
loop_
_entity.id
_entity.type
_entity.pdbx_description
1 polymer ?
#
loop_
_entity_poly.entity_id
_entity_poly.type
_entity_poly.pdbx_seq_one_letter_code
_entity_poly.pdbx_strand_id
1 'polypeptide(L)'
;MGMAAPTYYTADMVRAMPDDGNRYETVHGELLVTPAPRLWHQKVVTRLLVELEQHVEKHRLGVVLSSPADISWSDDTLVQPDVFVADLEQARTLDWREVKKLLLVIEVLSPSTARYDRFTKRRLYQEVEIPAYWIVDPDRRLVEQWTADRELPDIERREVTWHPAGAARAFTINLEKLFRPI
;
A
#
# COMPACT_ATOMS: atom_id res chain seq x y z
N MET A 1 18.59 -34.45 2.44
CA MET A 1 17.78 -34.00 1.29
C MET A 1 17.01 -32.78 1.73
N GLY A 2 17.36 -31.58 1.24
CA GLY A 2 16.57 -30.40 1.47
C GLY A 2 15.26 -30.52 0.69
N MET A 3 14.11 -30.28 1.34
CA MET A 3 12.85 -30.15 0.63
C MET A 3 12.96 -28.96 -0.34
N ALA A 4 12.49 -29.13 -1.59
CA ALA A 4 12.37 -28.02 -2.50
C ALA A 4 11.46 -26.96 -1.86
N ALA A 5 11.81 -25.67 -2.03
CA ALA A 5 10.92 -24.59 -1.58
C ALA A 5 9.55 -24.74 -2.27
N PRO A 6 8.44 -24.49 -1.56
CA PRO A 6 7.12 -24.55 -2.17
C PRO A 6 7.04 -23.54 -3.32
N THR A 7 6.33 -23.92 -4.38
CA THR A 7 6.09 -23.03 -5.53
C THR A 7 4.82 -22.19 -5.36
N TYR A 8 4.09 -22.44 -4.29
CA TYR A 8 2.82 -21.77 -3.97
C TYR A 8 2.74 -21.52 -2.46
N TYR A 9 2.43 -20.30 -2.08
CA TYR A 9 2.42 -19.86 -0.70
C TYR A 9 1.02 -19.37 -0.29
N THR A 10 0.54 -19.88 0.84
CA THR A 10 -0.69 -19.38 1.46
C THR A 10 -0.39 -18.23 2.42
N ALA A 11 -1.41 -17.44 2.76
CA ALA A 11 -1.32 -16.39 3.79
C ALA A 11 -0.81 -16.95 5.13
N ASP A 12 -1.27 -18.15 5.54
CA ASP A 12 -0.81 -18.79 6.78
C ASP A 12 0.67 -19.21 6.71
N MET A 13 1.14 -19.66 5.56
CA MET A 13 2.57 -19.93 5.38
C MET A 13 3.40 -18.65 5.50
N VAL A 14 2.90 -17.53 4.97
CA VAL A 14 3.56 -16.23 5.09
C VAL A 14 3.55 -15.72 6.53
N ARG A 15 2.46 -15.89 7.27
CA ARG A 15 2.39 -15.56 8.72
C ARG A 15 3.37 -16.37 9.56
N ALA A 16 3.73 -17.57 9.12
CA ALA A 16 4.70 -18.44 9.78
C ALA A 16 6.16 -18.18 9.38
N MET A 17 6.42 -17.21 8.46
CA MET A 17 7.78 -16.84 8.06
C MET A 17 8.57 -16.25 9.23
N PRO A 18 9.93 -16.39 9.23
CA PRO A 18 10.76 -15.87 10.30
C PRO A 18 10.73 -14.34 10.35
N ASP A 19 10.85 -13.78 11.55
CA ASP A 19 11.11 -12.35 11.76
C ASP A 19 12.64 -12.11 11.63
N ASP A 20 13.10 -12.02 10.40
CA ASP A 20 14.50 -11.84 10.03
C ASP A 20 14.82 -10.45 9.47
N GLY A 21 13.86 -9.52 9.60
CA GLY A 21 13.96 -8.16 9.10
C GLY A 21 13.50 -8.00 7.65
N ASN A 22 13.08 -9.09 6.99
CA ASN A 22 12.39 -9.03 5.71
C ASN A 22 10.88 -8.92 5.91
N ARG A 23 10.20 -8.30 4.94
CA ARG A 23 8.75 -8.33 4.82
C ARG A 23 8.37 -9.42 3.81
N TYR A 24 7.47 -10.29 4.22
CA TYR A 24 6.96 -11.38 3.41
C TYR A 24 5.49 -11.11 3.06
N GLU A 25 5.17 -11.27 1.79
CA GLU A 25 3.83 -11.09 1.24
C GLU A 25 3.55 -12.24 0.26
N THR A 26 2.29 -12.53 -0.01
CA THR A 26 1.92 -13.46 -1.10
C THR A 26 0.78 -12.87 -1.91
N VAL A 27 0.86 -13.01 -3.23
CA VAL A 27 -0.20 -12.60 -4.16
C VAL A 27 -0.46 -13.75 -5.10
N HIS A 28 -1.67 -14.32 -5.03
CA HIS A 28 -2.06 -15.53 -5.79
C HIS A 28 -1.05 -16.67 -5.65
N GLY A 29 -0.50 -16.83 -4.43
CA GLY A 29 0.49 -17.86 -4.13
C GLY A 29 1.93 -17.51 -4.54
N GLU A 30 2.18 -16.39 -5.20
CA GLU A 30 3.54 -15.90 -5.49
C GLU A 30 4.13 -15.21 -4.25
N LEU A 31 5.25 -15.74 -3.73
CA LEU A 31 5.95 -15.15 -2.59
C LEU A 31 6.71 -13.90 -3.01
N LEU A 32 6.46 -12.80 -2.31
CA LEU A 32 7.20 -11.55 -2.44
C LEU A 32 8.02 -11.34 -1.17
N VAL A 33 9.32 -11.14 -1.33
CA VAL A 33 10.24 -10.88 -0.22
C VAL A 33 10.85 -9.49 -0.38
N THR A 34 10.62 -8.64 0.60
CA THR A 34 11.10 -7.26 0.59
C THR A 34 12.08 -7.04 1.74
N PRO A 35 13.33 -6.66 1.47
CA PRO A 35 14.29 -6.34 2.51
C PRO A 35 13.91 -5.06 3.27
N ALA A 36 14.59 -4.81 4.39
CA ALA A 36 14.40 -3.58 5.16
C ALA A 36 14.49 -2.33 4.27
N PRO A 37 13.55 -1.37 4.45
CA PRO A 37 13.46 -0.20 3.59
C PRO A 37 14.63 0.76 3.79
N ARG A 38 14.96 1.53 2.74
CA ARG A 38 15.94 2.61 2.82
C ARG A 38 15.39 3.77 3.66
N LEU A 39 16.28 4.53 4.30
CA LEU A 39 15.91 5.70 5.11
C LEU A 39 15.02 6.69 4.33
N TRP A 40 15.34 6.96 3.07
CA TRP A 40 14.56 7.87 2.22
C TRP A 40 13.14 7.37 1.96
N HIS A 41 12.96 6.08 1.72
CA HIS A 41 11.64 5.45 1.64
C HIS A 41 10.83 5.70 2.93
N GLN A 42 11.40 5.38 4.10
CA GLN A 42 10.74 5.61 5.38
C GLN A 42 10.40 7.08 5.61
N LYS A 43 11.24 8.00 5.17
CA LYS A 43 10.96 9.44 5.30
C LYS A 43 9.75 9.87 4.47
N VAL A 44 9.62 9.36 3.24
CA VAL A 44 8.46 9.61 2.38
C VAL A 44 7.20 9.00 2.97
N VAL A 45 7.26 7.75 3.44
CA VAL A 45 6.14 7.08 4.15
C VAL A 45 5.68 7.90 5.35
N THR A 46 6.61 8.36 6.21
CA THR A 46 6.28 9.20 7.38
C THR A 46 5.56 10.48 6.98
N ARG A 47 6.00 11.17 5.92
CA ARG A 47 5.36 12.39 5.44
C ARG A 47 3.95 12.14 4.92
N LEU A 48 3.75 11.04 4.18
CA LEU A 48 2.43 10.63 3.70
C LEU A 48 1.48 10.35 4.87
N LEU A 49 1.94 9.60 5.87
CA LEU A 49 1.15 9.28 7.06
C LEU A 49 0.69 10.55 7.77
N VAL A 50 1.59 11.49 8.04
CA VAL A 50 1.26 12.73 8.75
C VAL A 50 0.23 13.58 8.00
N GLU A 51 0.41 13.76 6.69
CA GLU A 51 -0.49 14.58 5.88
C GLU A 51 -1.87 13.91 5.72
N LEU A 52 -1.89 12.59 5.49
CA LEU A 52 -3.14 11.83 5.35
C LEU A 52 -3.92 11.77 6.66
N GLU A 53 -3.24 11.45 7.78
CA GLU A 53 -3.90 11.31 9.10
C GLU A 53 -4.65 12.58 9.47
N GLN A 54 -4.02 13.75 9.33
CA GLN A 54 -4.65 15.04 9.62
C GLN A 54 -5.94 15.27 8.82
N HIS A 55 -5.94 14.88 7.54
CA HIS A 55 -7.10 15.04 6.66
C HIS A 55 -8.19 13.99 6.95
N VAL A 56 -7.79 12.72 7.03
CA VAL A 56 -8.71 11.59 7.20
C VAL A 56 -9.44 11.67 8.54
N GLU A 57 -8.73 11.96 9.63
CA GLU A 57 -9.30 12.13 10.97
C GLU A 57 -10.27 13.32 11.00
N LYS A 58 -9.82 14.49 10.51
CA LYS A 58 -10.64 15.73 10.49
C LYS A 58 -11.96 15.53 9.75
N HIS A 59 -11.96 14.76 8.67
CA HIS A 59 -13.14 14.56 7.82
C HIS A 59 -13.83 13.22 8.07
N ARG A 60 -13.36 12.41 9.03
CA ARG A 60 -13.92 11.08 9.40
C ARG A 60 -14.08 10.15 8.21
N LEU A 61 -13.07 10.11 7.34
CA LEU A 61 -13.12 9.36 6.09
C LEU A 61 -12.74 7.88 6.24
N GLY A 62 -12.03 7.51 7.31
CA GLY A 62 -11.50 6.18 7.53
C GLY A 62 -10.44 6.20 8.62
N VAL A 63 -9.52 5.23 8.55
CA VAL A 63 -8.35 5.14 9.45
C VAL A 63 -7.09 4.98 8.61
N VAL A 64 -6.09 5.83 8.84
CA VAL A 64 -4.78 5.73 8.15
C VAL A 64 -3.90 4.74 8.89
N LEU A 65 -3.37 3.78 8.16
CA LEU A 65 -2.51 2.72 8.68
C LEU A 65 -1.28 2.52 7.78
N SER A 66 -0.28 1.84 8.30
CA SER A 66 0.94 1.49 7.56
C SER A 66 1.39 0.07 7.86
N SER A 67 2.30 -0.46 7.04
CA SER A 67 2.99 -1.71 7.35
C SER A 67 3.83 -1.61 8.65
N PRO A 68 3.99 -2.74 9.41
CA PRO A 68 3.47 -4.06 9.09
C PRO A 68 1.94 -4.14 9.23
N ALA A 69 1.31 -4.88 8.31
CA ALA A 69 -0.13 -5.08 8.27
C ALA A 69 -0.43 -6.51 7.78
N ASP A 70 -1.64 -7.00 8.02
CA ASP A 70 -2.07 -8.31 7.56
C ASP A 70 -3.38 -8.15 6.78
N ILE A 71 -3.27 -7.72 5.52
CA ILE A 71 -4.42 -7.54 4.64
C ILE A 71 -4.53 -8.73 3.71
N SER A 72 -5.64 -9.45 3.79
CA SER A 72 -5.87 -10.68 3.05
C SER A 72 -7.31 -10.75 2.53
N TRP A 73 -7.48 -11.02 1.23
CA TRP A 73 -8.78 -11.23 0.58
C TRP A 73 -9.05 -12.69 0.25
N SER A 74 -8.01 -13.54 0.22
CA SER A 74 -8.09 -14.98 -0.07
C SER A 74 -6.99 -15.72 0.69
N ASP A 75 -7.08 -17.06 0.69
CA ASP A 75 -6.11 -17.92 1.40
C ASP A 75 -4.69 -17.84 0.83
N ASP A 76 -4.54 -17.36 -0.40
CA ASP A 76 -3.27 -17.25 -1.12
C ASP A 76 -2.80 -15.81 -1.35
N THR A 77 -3.44 -14.87 -0.67
CA THR A 77 -3.12 -13.44 -0.79
C THR A 77 -3.01 -12.79 0.58
N LEU A 78 -1.84 -12.27 0.89
CA LEU A 78 -1.55 -11.46 2.07
C LEU A 78 -0.59 -10.35 1.67
N VAL A 79 -0.99 -9.10 1.85
CA VAL A 79 -0.18 -7.92 1.52
C VAL A 79 -0.05 -6.98 2.70
N GLN A 80 1.03 -6.21 2.69
CA GLN A 80 1.37 -5.23 3.71
C GLN A 80 1.68 -3.88 3.05
N PRO A 81 0.66 -3.11 2.65
CA PRO A 81 0.87 -1.83 1.97
C PRO A 81 1.67 -0.85 2.82
N ASP A 82 2.52 -0.04 2.20
CA ASP A 82 3.33 0.94 2.92
C ASP A 82 2.48 1.97 3.67
N VAL A 83 1.41 2.49 3.02
CA VAL A 83 0.39 3.36 3.62
C VAL A 83 -0.97 3.03 3.02
N PHE A 84 -2.01 3.02 3.83
CA PHE A 84 -3.37 2.82 3.34
C PHE A 84 -4.41 3.48 4.22
N VAL A 85 -5.59 3.72 3.66
CA VAL A 85 -6.76 4.19 4.39
C VAL A 85 -7.79 3.07 4.41
N ALA A 86 -8.07 2.55 5.60
CA ALA A 86 -9.06 1.51 5.82
C ALA A 86 -10.45 2.12 6.10
N ASP A 87 -11.50 1.37 5.78
CA ASP A 87 -12.87 1.70 6.16
C ASP A 87 -13.00 1.81 7.68
N LEU A 88 -13.67 2.86 8.15
CA LEU A 88 -13.77 3.17 9.57
C LEU A 88 -14.46 2.08 10.38
N GLU A 89 -15.55 1.50 9.86
CA GLU A 89 -16.30 0.48 10.59
C GLU A 89 -15.51 -0.83 10.71
N GLN A 90 -14.80 -1.21 9.64
CA GLN A 90 -13.94 -2.38 9.68
C GLN A 90 -12.73 -2.18 10.61
N ALA A 91 -12.12 -1.01 10.60
CA ALA A 91 -10.98 -0.70 11.47
C ALA A 91 -11.35 -0.68 12.97
N ARG A 92 -12.59 -0.34 13.32
CA ARG A 92 -13.10 -0.35 14.69
C ARG A 92 -13.14 -1.73 15.33
N THR A 93 -13.15 -2.79 14.53
CA THR A 93 -13.10 -4.18 15.04
C THR A 93 -11.77 -4.51 15.71
N LEU A 94 -10.70 -3.77 15.39
CA LEU A 94 -9.31 -4.01 15.81
C LEU A 94 -8.79 -5.41 15.41
N ASP A 95 -9.40 -6.01 14.40
CA ASP A 95 -9.06 -7.33 13.87
C ASP A 95 -8.67 -7.21 12.39
N TRP A 96 -7.43 -7.55 12.04
CA TRP A 96 -6.95 -7.51 10.65
C TRP A 96 -7.78 -8.36 9.70
N ARG A 97 -8.38 -9.45 10.17
CA ARG A 97 -9.22 -10.33 9.35
C ARG A 97 -10.47 -9.63 8.83
N GLU A 98 -10.92 -8.60 9.53
CA GLU A 98 -12.11 -7.81 9.15
C GLU A 98 -11.74 -6.62 8.23
N VAL A 99 -10.46 -6.24 8.14
CA VAL A 99 -10.00 -5.11 7.32
C VAL A 99 -9.78 -5.57 5.88
N LYS A 100 -10.80 -5.44 5.06
CA LYS A 100 -10.79 -5.82 3.62
C LYS A 100 -11.15 -4.68 2.68
N LYS A 101 -11.86 -3.67 3.19
CA LYS A 101 -12.24 -2.50 2.42
C LYS A 101 -11.24 -1.38 2.65
N LEU A 102 -10.36 -1.19 1.67
CA LEU A 102 -9.39 -0.10 1.64
C LEU A 102 -9.88 0.99 0.69
N LEU A 103 -9.80 2.23 1.12
CA LEU A 103 -10.26 3.40 0.37
C LEU A 103 -9.15 4.02 -0.48
N LEU A 104 -7.92 3.83 -0.04
CA LEU A 104 -6.69 4.25 -0.71
C LEU A 104 -5.57 3.29 -0.31
N VAL A 105 -4.76 2.88 -1.27
CA VAL A 105 -3.52 2.15 -1.03
C VAL A 105 -2.37 2.92 -1.65
N ILE A 106 -1.25 3.02 -0.95
CA ILE A 106 -0.03 3.70 -1.41
C ILE A 106 1.16 2.77 -1.20
N GLU A 107 1.91 2.52 -2.27
CA GLU A 107 3.21 1.88 -2.23
C GLU A 107 4.29 2.88 -2.60
N VAL A 108 5.34 2.97 -1.79
CA VAL A 108 6.49 3.82 -2.03
C VAL A 108 7.59 2.98 -2.63
N LEU A 109 7.97 3.27 -3.87
CA LEU A 109 8.92 2.44 -4.61
C LEU A 109 10.30 2.40 -3.95
N SER A 110 10.85 1.21 -4.00
CA SER A 110 12.28 0.95 -3.83
C SER A 110 12.80 0.17 -5.04
N PRO A 111 14.11 0.13 -5.30
CA PRO A 111 14.65 -0.68 -6.39
C PRO A 111 14.27 -2.16 -6.33
N SER A 112 14.06 -2.71 -5.13
CA SER A 112 13.69 -4.10 -4.91
C SER A 112 12.22 -4.40 -5.12
N THR A 113 11.32 -3.42 -4.95
CA THR A 113 9.86 -3.62 -4.98
C THR A 113 9.19 -3.12 -6.26
N ALA A 114 9.83 -2.23 -7.00
CA ALA A 114 9.23 -1.50 -8.13
C ALA A 114 8.50 -2.39 -9.15
N ARG A 115 9.00 -3.60 -9.41
CA ARG A 115 8.35 -4.56 -10.31
C ARG A 115 7.07 -5.13 -9.71
N TYR A 116 7.11 -5.53 -8.44
CA TYR A 116 5.95 -6.08 -7.75
C TYR A 116 4.84 -5.05 -7.60
N ASP A 117 5.20 -3.83 -7.20
CA ASP A 117 4.23 -2.75 -7.00
C ASP A 117 3.55 -2.35 -8.30
N ARG A 118 4.31 -2.23 -9.43
CA ARG A 118 3.78 -1.83 -10.72
C ARG A 118 3.01 -2.92 -11.46
N PHE A 119 3.26 -4.19 -11.19
CA PHE A 119 2.65 -5.29 -11.95
C PHE A 119 1.81 -6.21 -11.07
N THR A 120 2.42 -6.87 -10.08
CA THR A 120 1.75 -7.91 -9.30
C THR A 120 0.70 -7.28 -8.37
N LYS A 121 1.11 -6.35 -7.50
CA LYS A 121 0.20 -5.69 -6.55
C LYS A 121 -0.83 -4.79 -7.25
N ARG A 122 -0.42 -4.07 -8.30
CA ARG A 122 -1.36 -3.26 -9.07
C ARG A 122 -2.52 -4.09 -9.62
N ARG A 123 -2.25 -5.26 -10.21
CA ARG A 123 -3.30 -6.16 -10.69
C ARG A 123 -4.20 -6.64 -9.57
N LEU A 124 -3.61 -7.08 -8.46
CA LEU A 124 -4.36 -7.46 -7.27
C LEU A 124 -5.30 -6.34 -6.81
N TYR A 125 -4.79 -5.12 -6.65
CA TYR A 125 -5.61 -3.99 -6.16
C TYR A 125 -6.72 -3.60 -7.14
N GLN A 126 -6.53 -3.81 -8.45
CA GLN A 126 -7.59 -3.69 -9.45
C GLN A 126 -8.63 -4.82 -9.34
N GLU A 127 -8.20 -6.06 -9.16
CA GLU A 127 -9.07 -7.24 -9.01
C GLU A 127 -9.96 -7.14 -7.77
N VAL A 128 -9.43 -6.63 -6.65
CA VAL A 128 -10.19 -6.41 -5.42
C VAL A 128 -10.85 -5.03 -5.36
N GLU A 129 -10.89 -4.34 -6.48
CA GLU A 129 -11.61 -3.07 -6.71
C GLU A 129 -11.21 -1.95 -5.73
N ILE A 130 -9.90 -1.83 -5.38
CA ILE A 130 -9.42 -0.69 -4.60
C ILE A 130 -9.67 0.59 -5.41
N PRO A 131 -10.44 1.56 -4.87
CA PRO A 131 -10.86 2.73 -5.64
C PRO A 131 -9.72 3.67 -6.01
N ALA A 132 -8.65 3.70 -5.23
CA ALA A 132 -7.46 4.51 -5.50
C ALA A 132 -6.19 3.78 -5.08
N TYR A 133 -5.26 3.63 -6.00
CA TYR A 133 -3.94 3.06 -5.77
C TYR A 133 -2.86 4.02 -6.27
N TRP A 134 -1.95 4.41 -5.39
CA TRP A 134 -0.83 5.29 -5.71
C TRP A 134 0.49 4.55 -5.65
N ILE A 135 1.29 4.71 -6.68
CA ILE A 135 2.68 4.30 -6.71
C ILE A 135 3.53 5.56 -6.61
N VAL A 136 4.17 5.77 -5.47
CA VAL A 136 5.02 6.93 -5.20
C VAL A 136 6.45 6.59 -5.58
N ASP A 137 7.03 7.32 -6.52
CA ASP A 137 8.41 7.15 -6.98
C ASP A 137 9.30 8.29 -6.45
N PRO A 138 10.03 8.07 -5.35
CA PRO A 138 10.86 9.10 -4.74
C PRO A 138 12.06 9.52 -5.60
N ASP A 139 12.59 8.59 -6.41
CA ASP A 139 13.75 8.84 -7.27
C ASP A 139 13.39 9.71 -8.47
N ARG A 140 12.19 9.47 -9.04
CA ARG A 140 11.66 10.27 -10.16
C ARG A 140 10.82 11.45 -9.71
N ARG A 141 10.52 11.55 -8.42
CA ARG A 141 9.70 12.59 -7.78
C ARG A 141 8.32 12.73 -8.44
N LEU A 142 7.63 11.63 -8.59
CA LEU A 142 6.30 11.55 -9.18
C LEU A 142 5.40 10.55 -8.45
N VAL A 143 4.11 10.63 -8.74
CA VAL A 143 3.12 9.65 -8.30
C VAL A 143 2.37 9.14 -9.52
N GLU A 144 2.24 7.82 -9.62
CA GLU A 144 1.35 7.16 -10.56
C GLU A 144 0.01 6.91 -9.83
N GLN A 145 -1.07 7.51 -10.33
CA GLN A 145 -2.42 7.28 -9.80
C GLN A 145 -3.17 6.25 -10.64
N TRP A 146 -3.61 5.21 -9.99
CA TRP A 146 -4.39 4.13 -10.58
C TRP A 146 -5.78 4.04 -9.97
N THR A 147 -6.77 3.64 -10.76
CA THR A 147 -8.10 3.22 -10.32
C THR A 147 -8.39 1.81 -10.83
N ALA A 148 -9.41 1.16 -10.29
CA ALA A 148 -9.74 -0.22 -10.65
C ALA A 148 -10.02 -0.43 -12.14
N ASP A 149 -10.55 0.59 -12.83
CA ASP A 149 -10.99 0.56 -14.22
C ASP A 149 -9.97 1.09 -15.24
N ARG A 150 -8.79 1.58 -14.78
CA ARG A 150 -7.80 2.20 -15.68
C ARG A 150 -6.72 1.23 -16.13
N GLU A 151 -6.42 1.29 -17.42
CA GLU A 151 -5.31 0.56 -18.04
C GLU A 151 -3.96 1.30 -17.92
N LEU A 152 -4.01 2.63 -17.81
CA LEU A 152 -2.84 3.51 -17.66
C LEU A 152 -3.01 4.46 -16.48
N PRO A 153 -1.91 4.81 -15.78
CA PRO A 153 -1.98 5.74 -14.66
C PRO A 153 -2.06 7.20 -15.12
N ASP A 154 -2.61 8.04 -14.27
CA ASP A 154 -2.28 9.47 -14.32
C ASP A 154 -0.93 9.70 -13.65
N ILE A 155 -0.05 10.43 -14.31
CA ILE A 155 1.30 10.75 -13.79
C ILE A 155 1.33 12.15 -13.22
N GLU A 156 1.44 12.24 -11.91
CA GLU A 156 1.47 13.49 -11.19
C GLU A 156 2.91 13.89 -10.80
N ARG A 157 3.26 15.17 -10.99
CA ARG A 157 4.60 15.70 -10.70
C ARG A 157 4.62 16.95 -9.82
N ARG A 158 3.47 17.58 -9.60
CA ARG A 158 3.34 18.79 -8.78
C ARG A 158 2.55 18.53 -7.52
N GLU A 159 1.40 17.94 -7.67
CA GLU A 159 0.51 17.58 -6.59
C GLU A 159 -0.29 16.34 -6.96
N VAL A 160 -0.70 15.59 -5.97
CA VAL A 160 -1.59 14.45 -6.15
C VAL A 160 -2.81 14.62 -5.27
N THR A 161 -3.98 14.31 -5.82
CA THR A 161 -5.28 14.53 -5.16
C THR A 161 -6.03 13.23 -5.03
N TRP A 162 -6.58 12.99 -3.84
CA TRP A 162 -7.49 11.89 -3.54
C TRP A 162 -8.84 12.45 -3.08
N HIS A 163 -9.89 12.03 -3.76
CA HIS A 163 -11.25 12.42 -3.42
C HIS A 163 -12.12 11.17 -3.23
N PRO A 164 -12.18 10.63 -2.00
CA PRO A 164 -12.99 9.45 -1.73
C PRO A 164 -14.48 9.76 -1.91
N ALA A 165 -15.24 8.74 -2.30
CA ALA A 165 -16.68 8.86 -2.52
C ALA A 165 -17.37 9.39 -1.25
N GLY A 166 -18.23 10.38 -1.42
CA GLY A 166 -18.97 11.02 -0.32
C GLY A 166 -18.19 12.04 0.51
N ALA A 167 -16.90 12.24 0.24
CA ALA A 167 -16.13 13.26 0.96
C ALA A 167 -16.50 14.68 0.48
N ALA A 168 -16.71 15.59 1.44
CA ALA A 168 -16.99 17.00 1.14
C ALA A 168 -15.75 17.74 0.59
N ARG A 169 -14.55 17.24 0.88
CA ARG A 169 -13.28 17.84 0.45
C ARG A 169 -12.29 16.78 0.02
N ALA A 170 -11.56 17.07 -1.05
CA ALA A 170 -10.43 16.26 -1.49
C ALA A 170 -9.21 16.48 -0.58
N PHE A 171 -8.40 15.43 -0.44
CA PHE A 171 -7.04 15.51 0.08
C PHE A 171 -6.10 15.84 -1.09
N THR A 172 -5.19 16.78 -0.88
CA THR A 172 -4.16 17.12 -1.88
C THR A 172 -2.81 17.27 -1.18
N ILE A 173 -1.79 16.61 -1.70
CA ILE A 173 -0.41 16.74 -1.22
C ILE A 173 0.49 17.32 -2.32
N ASN A 174 1.29 18.32 -1.94
CA ASN A 174 2.28 18.91 -2.83
C ASN A 174 3.53 18.04 -2.88
N LEU A 175 3.93 17.62 -4.09
CA LEU A 175 5.03 16.68 -4.30
C LEU A 175 6.42 17.30 -4.06
N GLU A 176 6.58 18.62 -4.21
CA GLU A 176 7.81 19.29 -3.84
C GLU A 176 8.06 19.20 -2.33
N LYS A 177 7.00 19.39 -1.54
CA LYS A 177 7.06 19.22 -0.06
C LYS A 177 7.28 17.74 0.33
N LEU A 178 6.60 16.81 -0.35
CA LEU A 178 6.75 15.38 -0.10
C LEU A 178 8.18 14.91 -0.32
N PHE A 179 8.79 15.32 -1.43
CA PHE A 179 10.13 14.91 -1.86
C PHE A 179 11.24 15.92 -1.49
N ARG A 180 10.98 16.88 -0.58
CA ARG A 180 12.02 17.78 -0.11
C ARG A 180 13.15 17.02 0.60
N PRO A 181 14.40 17.42 0.50
CA PRO A 181 15.52 16.85 1.26
C PRO A 181 15.23 16.81 2.78
N ILE A 182 16.03 16.01 3.49
CA ILE A 182 15.99 15.94 4.96
C ILE A 182 16.73 17.13 5.53
#